data_8885f7e9217a0f906ca87dfb10ff9fcd
#
_entry.id   8885f7e9217a0f906ca87dfb10ff9fcd
#
_cell.length_a   1.000
_cell.length_b   1.000
_cell.length_c   1.000
_cell.angle_alpha   90.00
_cell.angle_beta   90.00
_cell.angle_gamma   90.00
#
_symmetry.space_group_name_H-M   'P 1'
#
loop_
_entity.id
_entity.type
_entity.pdbx_description
1 polymer ?
#
loop_
_entity_poly.entity_id
_entity_poly.type
_entity_poly.pdbx_seq_one_letter_code
_entity_poly.pdbx_strand_id
1 'polypeptide(L)'
;MNSPIIKFILVSLLLFSCQTPELENIDSLTTPEEKLINSQNYYTFSKQIMSALANGNFDRPAPYTFRDVDAIKIVYKTENYDGEEIVTSGVLLLPKIDGSLPILSFHHGELLKTGKAPSESITGANDLTYAALIASTGLAVLVPDYIGYGNFSQHWHPFEHKATLAKNSYDMYLASKEYLTQQKIKTNSKFYLKGFSEGGIATLGVQRFLEEQTTINVTKTIVGNGAFAKVIWAKELLSGPQNPERIRYFTNMIHSYNIIYPELDRPWNYYFNDAFMDLESNIDHVMELPQMVDHPEALFTPLFIKSVFR
;
A
#
# COMPACT_ATOMS: atom_id res chain seq x y z
N MET A 1 29.26 72.60 42.15
CA MET A 1 27.82 72.33 41.78
C MET A 1 27.83 71.52 40.56
N ASN A 2 27.24 70.34 40.63
CA ASN A 2 27.46 69.17 39.83
C ASN A 2 26.83 69.22 38.42
N SER A 3 27.63 68.93 37.41
CA SER A 3 27.16 68.60 36.07
C SER A 3 27.40 67.14 35.82
N PRO A 4 26.40 66.34 35.37
CA PRO A 4 26.61 64.91 35.08
C PRO A 4 27.08 64.72 33.64
N ILE A 5 28.13 63.94 33.56
CA ILE A 5 28.77 63.45 32.34
C ILE A 5 27.83 62.50 31.61
N ILE A 6 27.41 62.88 30.42
CA ILE A 6 26.68 61.98 29.49
C ILE A 6 27.71 61.07 28.83
N LYS A 7 27.66 59.75 29.16
CA LYS A 7 28.41 58.73 28.47
C LYS A 7 27.69 58.38 27.17
N PHE A 8 28.28 58.73 26.03
CA PHE A 8 27.93 58.21 24.73
C PHE A 8 28.34 56.73 24.68
N ILE A 9 27.38 55.85 24.66
CA ILE A 9 27.60 54.45 24.30
C ILE A 9 27.52 54.36 22.77
N LEU A 10 28.66 54.11 22.14
CA LEU A 10 28.76 53.76 20.71
C LEU A 10 28.19 52.35 20.52
N VAL A 11 26.99 52.28 20.01
CA VAL A 11 26.43 51.01 19.55
C VAL A 11 27.00 50.73 18.16
N SER A 12 28.04 49.87 18.10
CA SER A 12 28.54 49.32 16.87
C SER A 12 27.47 48.35 16.33
N LEU A 13 26.75 48.77 15.29
CA LEU A 13 25.91 47.92 14.47
C LEU A 13 26.84 46.94 13.73
N LEU A 14 26.96 45.73 14.30
CA LEU A 14 27.40 44.54 13.54
C LEU A 14 26.30 44.22 12.55
N LEU A 15 26.51 44.66 11.32
CA LEU A 15 25.80 44.12 10.16
C LEU A 15 26.22 42.65 10.02
N PHE A 16 25.45 41.75 10.63
CA PHE A 16 25.46 40.37 10.21
C PHE A 16 24.86 40.33 8.79
N SER A 17 25.75 40.27 7.79
CA SER A 17 25.39 39.83 6.47
C SER A 17 24.78 38.44 6.61
N CYS A 18 23.47 38.37 6.44
CA CYS A 18 22.80 37.10 6.18
C CYS A 18 23.32 36.63 4.83
N GLN A 19 24.45 35.91 4.82
CA GLN A 19 24.76 35.04 3.72
C GLN A 19 23.67 33.96 3.74
N THR A 20 22.73 34.07 2.82
CA THR A 20 21.93 32.90 2.43
C THR A 20 22.95 31.81 2.12
N PRO A 21 22.88 30.62 2.78
CA PRO A 21 23.70 29.52 2.34
C PRO A 21 23.38 29.36 0.84
N GLU A 22 24.41 29.46 -0.01
CA GLU A 22 24.30 28.95 -1.36
C GLU A 22 23.73 27.55 -1.19
N LEU A 23 22.56 27.34 -1.77
CA LEU A 23 22.03 26.01 -1.96
C LEU A 23 23.14 25.30 -2.75
N GLU A 24 23.98 24.53 -2.01
CA GLU A 24 24.85 23.57 -2.64
C GLU A 24 23.98 22.79 -3.59
N ASN A 25 24.38 22.81 -4.82
CA ASN A 25 23.77 22.15 -5.93
C ASN A 25 23.45 20.72 -5.52
N ILE A 26 22.16 20.45 -5.19
CA ILE A 26 21.64 19.10 -4.90
C ILE A 26 21.54 18.33 -6.24
N ASP A 27 22.53 18.54 -7.11
CA ASP A 27 22.76 17.80 -8.33
C ASP A 27 23.82 16.69 -8.16
N SER A 28 24.14 16.29 -6.93
CA SER A 28 24.55 14.91 -6.71
C SER A 28 23.30 14.05 -6.70
N LEU A 29 22.63 13.99 -7.83
CA LEU A 29 21.70 12.93 -8.19
C LEU A 29 22.49 11.62 -8.07
N THR A 30 22.42 10.99 -6.89
CA THR A 30 22.58 9.55 -6.82
C THR A 30 21.69 9.00 -7.91
N THR A 31 22.27 8.33 -8.91
CA THR A 31 21.52 7.56 -9.90
C THR A 31 20.42 6.83 -9.13
N PRO A 32 19.15 6.99 -9.49
CA PRO A 32 18.09 6.31 -8.77
C PRO A 32 18.48 4.85 -8.66
N GLU A 33 18.47 4.33 -7.46
CA GLU A 33 18.80 2.92 -7.21
C GLU A 33 17.89 2.06 -8.08
N GLU A 34 18.48 1.18 -8.91
CA GLU A 34 17.71 0.30 -9.79
C GLU A 34 16.83 -0.62 -8.95
N LYS A 35 15.51 -0.50 -9.12
CA LYS A 35 14.51 -1.30 -8.42
C LYS A 35 14.09 -2.55 -9.21
N LEU A 36 14.11 -2.47 -10.53
CA LEU A 36 13.71 -3.58 -11.41
C LEU A 36 14.78 -4.68 -11.42
N ILE A 37 14.39 -5.89 -11.03
CA ILE A 37 15.25 -7.09 -11.11
C ILE A 37 14.94 -7.89 -12.37
N ASN A 38 13.64 -8.15 -12.63
CA ASN A 38 13.20 -8.96 -13.76
C ASN A 38 11.80 -8.56 -14.20
N SER A 39 11.48 -8.87 -15.46
CA SER A 39 10.14 -8.68 -15.99
C SER A 39 9.77 -9.82 -16.95
N GLN A 40 8.52 -10.23 -16.93
CA GLN A 40 8.00 -11.28 -17.79
C GLN A 40 6.58 -10.97 -18.22
N ASN A 41 6.32 -10.94 -19.54
CA ASN A 41 4.96 -10.99 -20.05
C ASN A 41 4.43 -12.41 -19.87
N TYR A 42 3.36 -12.57 -19.11
CA TYR A 42 2.83 -13.90 -18.81
C TYR A 42 1.37 -14.10 -19.27
N TYR A 43 0.68 -13.00 -19.63
CA TYR A 43 -0.70 -13.09 -20.13
C TYR A 43 -1.10 -11.86 -20.95
N THR A 44 -2.09 -12.03 -21.83
CA THR A 44 -2.76 -10.94 -22.53
C THR A 44 -4.27 -11.04 -22.35
N PHE A 45 -4.88 -10.09 -21.70
CA PHE A 45 -6.34 -9.94 -21.64
C PHE A 45 -6.84 -9.39 -22.97
N SER A 46 -7.71 -10.13 -23.66
CA SER A 46 -8.27 -9.66 -24.91
C SER A 46 -9.34 -8.58 -24.70
N LYS A 47 -9.44 -7.62 -25.63
CA LYS A 47 -10.48 -6.60 -25.63
C LYS A 47 -11.90 -7.18 -25.63
N GLN A 48 -12.08 -8.35 -26.21
CA GLN A 48 -13.37 -9.06 -26.23
C GLN A 48 -13.77 -9.48 -24.82
N ILE A 49 -12.84 -10.07 -24.04
CA ILE A 49 -13.06 -10.43 -22.64
C ILE A 49 -13.34 -9.18 -21.81
N MET A 50 -12.55 -8.12 -21.97
CA MET A 50 -12.74 -6.87 -21.24
C MET A 50 -14.11 -6.22 -21.53
N SER A 51 -14.51 -6.20 -22.80
CA SER A 51 -15.83 -5.71 -23.21
C SER A 51 -16.97 -6.56 -22.63
N ALA A 52 -16.83 -7.89 -22.64
CA ALA A 52 -17.85 -8.79 -22.08
C ALA A 52 -18.00 -8.63 -20.58
N LEU A 53 -16.89 -8.51 -19.84
CA LEU A 53 -16.88 -8.24 -18.39
C LEU A 53 -17.54 -6.91 -18.06
N ALA A 54 -17.23 -5.84 -18.81
CA ALA A 54 -17.85 -4.55 -18.61
C ALA A 54 -19.37 -4.61 -18.83
N ASN A 55 -19.81 -5.19 -19.93
CA ASN A 55 -21.23 -5.29 -20.27
C ASN A 55 -22.01 -6.20 -19.32
N GLY A 56 -21.36 -7.21 -18.71
CA GLY A 56 -21.98 -8.09 -17.72
C GLY A 56 -22.11 -7.46 -16.32
N ASN A 57 -21.33 -6.41 -16.02
CA ASN A 57 -21.32 -5.78 -14.70
C ASN A 57 -22.03 -4.41 -14.65
N PHE A 58 -22.47 -3.87 -15.78
CA PHE A 58 -23.17 -2.59 -15.85
C PHE A 58 -24.54 -2.75 -16.53
N ASP A 59 -25.55 -2.12 -15.99
CA ASP A 59 -26.92 -2.09 -16.55
C ASP A 59 -27.00 -1.42 -17.93
N ARG A 60 -25.95 -0.73 -18.34
CA ARG A 60 -25.83 -0.06 -19.65
C ARG A 60 -24.48 -0.39 -20.27
N PRO A 61 -24.40 -0.43 -21.60
CA PRO A 61 -23.11 -0.55 -22.28
C PRO A 61 -22.12 0.49 -21.77
N ALA A 62 -20.92 0.04 -21.43
CA ALA A 62 -19.88 0.94 -20.95
C ALA A 62 -19.47 1.90 -22.09
N PRO A 63 -19.39 3.22 -21.83
CA PRO A 63 -19.09 4.23 -22.85
C PRO A 63 -17.60 4.26 -23.23
N TYR A 64 -16.89 3.14 -23.08
CA TYR A 64 -15.45 3.04 -23.29
C TYR A 64 -15.11 2.14 -24.47
N THR A 65 -14.01 2.47 -25.14
CA THR A 65 -13.37 1.58 -26.10
C THR A 65 -12.32 0.76 -25.37
N PHE A 66 -12.51 -0.54 -25.31
CA PHE A 66 -11.59 -1.47 -24.67
C PHE A 66 -10.47 -1.90 -25.62
N ARG A 67 -9.30 -2.19 -25.06
CA ARG A 67 -8.10 -2.62 -25.73
C ARG A 67 -7.60 -3.92 -25.16
N ASP A 68 -6.78 -4.64 -25.92
CA ASP A 68 -6.00 -5.74 -25.36
C ASP A 68 -5.03 -5.18 -24.33
N VAL A 69 -4.76 -5.94 -23.27
CA VAL A 69 -3.90 -5.56 -22.15
C VAL A 69 -2.89 -6.67 -21.93
N ASP A 70 -1.60 -6.34 -22.04
CA ASP A 70 -0.53 -7.24 -21.62
C ASP A 70 -0.32 -7.13 -20.12
N ALA A 71 -0.27 -8.28 -19.45
CA ALA A 71 0.07 -8.40 -18.04
C ALA A 71 1.55 -8.80 -17.92
N ILE A 72 2.35 -7.89 -17.40
CA ILE A 72 3.78 -8.06 -17.21
C ILE A 72 4.05 -8.23 -15.72
N LYS A 73 4.56 -9.40 -15.33
CA LYS A 73 5.09 -9.59 -13.98
C LYS A 73 6.36 -8.75 -13.84
N ILE A 74 6.42 -7.95 -12.79
CA ILE A 74 7.56 -7.14 -12.38
C ILE A 74 8.10 -7.73 -11.08
N VAL A 75 9.38 -8.07 -11.04
CA VAL A 75 10.11 -8.47 -9.84
C VAL A 75 11.05 -7.33 -9.47
N TYR A 76 10.99 -6.86 -8.23
CA TYR A 76 11.66 -5.63 -7.83
C TYR A 76 12.13 -5.65 -6.38
N LYS A 77 13.09 -4.76 -6.08
CA LYS A 77 13.61 -4.50 -4.74
C LYS A 77 12.70 -3.54 -3.98
N THR A 78 12.47 -3.83 -2.72
CA THR A 78 11.78 -2.94 -1.77
C THR A 78 12.37 -3.13 -0.38
N GLU A 79 11.85 -2.41 0.60
CA GLU A 79 12.23 -2.54 2.00
C GLU A 79 11.07 -3.15 2.79
N ASN A 80 11.40 -4.08 3.68
CA ASN A 80 10.48 -4.64 4.65
C ASN A 80 10.22 -3.61 5.79
N TYR A 81 9.32 -3.95 6.73
CA TYR A 81 8.96 -3.09 7.87
C TYR A 81 10.13 -2.82 8.83
N ASP A 82 11.16 -3.64 8.84
CA ASP A 82 12.39 -3.49 9.64
C ASP A 82 13.54 -2.78 8.90
N GLY A 83 13.32 -2.38 7.64
CA GLY A 83 14.30 -1.72 6.79
C GLY A 83 15.22 -2.68 6.02
N GLU A 84 14.99 -3.99 6.12
CA GLU A 84 15.73 -4.97 5.31
C GLU A 84 15.33 -4.87 3.84
N GLU A 85 16.33 -4.83 2.93
CA GLU A 85 16.07 -4.91 1.48
C GLU A 85 15.61 -6.33 1.12
N ILE A 86 14.47 -6.40 0.45
CA ILE A 86 13.85 -7.65 0.03
C ILE A 86 13.44 -7.59 -1.43
N VAL A 87 13.18 -8.77 -2.01
CA VAL A 87 12.69 -8.91 -3.38
C VAL A 87 11.23 -9.33 -3.37
N THR A 88 10.39 -8.55 -4.04
CA THR A 88 8.96 -8.82 -4.16
C THR A 88 8.50 -8.75 -5.62
N SER A 89 7.20 -8.84 -5.87
CA SER A 89 6.62 -8.82 -7.21
C SER A 89 5.32 -8.02 -7.28
N GLY A 90 4.86 -7.86 -8.50
CA GLY A 90 3.58 -7.26 -8.84
C GLY A 90 3.32 -7.36 -10.33
N VAL A 91 2.23 -6.76 -10.79
CA VAL A 91 1.82 -6.77 -12.20
C VAL A 91 1.73 -5.35 -12.75
N LEU A 92 2.38 -5.14 -13.87
CA LEU A 92 2.17 -3.98 -14.72
C LEU A 92 1.23 -4.39 -15.86
N LEU A 93 0.08 -3.73 -15.95
CA LEU A 93 -0.93 -3.93 -16.99
C LEU A 93 -0.81 -2.83 -18.04
N LEU A 94 -0.49 -3.20 -19.26
CA LEU A 94 -0.26 -2.26 -20.36
C LEU A 94 -1.30 -2.42 -21.48
N PRO A 95 -2.12 -1.41 -21.75
CA PRO A 95 -3.03 -1.43 -22.89
C PRO A 95 -2.27 -1.33 -24.21
N LYS A 96 -2.70 -2.09 -25.23
CA LYS A 96 -2.16 -1.99 -26.59
C LYS A 96 -2.74 -0.77 -27.30
N ILE A 97 -2.09 0.36 -27.09
CA ILE A 97 -2.47 1.65 -27.64
C ILE A 97 -1.23 2.52 -27.86
N ASP A 98 -1.26 3.31 -28.92
CA ASP A 98 -0.23 4.31 -29.18
C ASP A 98 -0.42 5.56 -28.31
N GLY A 99 0.69 6.25 -28.04
CA GLY A 99 0.68 7.51 -27.32
C GLY A 99 1.34 7.45 -25.95
N SER A 100 1.04 8.46 -25.14
CA SER A 100 1.61 8.64 -23.81
C SER A 100 0.56 8.27 -22.74
N LEU A 101 0.87 7.27 -21.92
CA LEU A 101 -0.07 6.67 -20.98
C LEU A 101 -0.11 7.42 -19.64
N PRO A 102 -1.29 7.69 -19.09
CA PRO A 102 -1.44 7.99 -17.68
C PRO A 102 -1.16 6.73 -16.86
N ILE A 103 -0.69 6.91 -15.62
CA ILE A 103 -0.40 5.81 -14.70
C ILE A 103 -1.48 5.76 -13.61
N LEU A 104 -1.92 4.55 -13.26
CA LEU A 104 -2.74 4.26 -12.09
C LEU A 104 -2.01 3.25 -11.19
N SER A 105 -1.77 3.59 -9.92
CA SER A 105 -1.43 2.60 -8.90
C SER A 105 -2.72 2.07 -8.29
N PHE A 106 -2.95 0.78 -8.48
CA PHE A 106 -4.12 0.04 -8.02
C PHE A 106 -3.75 -0.83 -6.84
N HIS A 107 -4.35 -0.56 -5.70
CA HIS A 107 -4.10 -1.25 -4.44
C HIS A 107 -5.26 -2.18 -4.14
N HIS A 108 -4.99 -3.49 -4.18
CA HIS A 108 -5.97 -4.52 -3.89
C HIS A 108 -6.27 -4.64 -2.39
N GLY A 109 -7.38 -5.27 -2.05
CA GLY A 109 -7.71 -5.62 -0.67
C GLY A 109 -6.90 -6.80 -0.17
N GLU A 110 -7.10 -7.18 1.10
CA GLU A 110 -6.44 -8.33 1.69
C GLU A 110 -6.68 -9.61 0.88
N LEU A 111 -5.64 -10.40 0.72
CA LEU A 111 -5.69 -11.71 0.09
C LEU A 111 -5.75 -12.78 1.18
N LEU A 112 -6.86 -13.52 1.23
CA LEU A 112 -7.16 -14.50 2.27
C LEU A 112 -6.33 -15.79 2.18
N LYS A 113 -5.57 -15.99 1.09
CA LYS A 113 -4.76 -17.20 0.87
C LYS A 113 -3.48 -16.84 0.12
N THR A 114 -2.38 -17.45 0.52
CA THR A 114 -1.16 -17.51 -0.30
C THR A 114 -1.49 -18.11 -1.68
N GLY A 115 -0.81 -17.68 -2.74
CA GLY A 115 -1.03 -18.17 -4.11
C GLY A 115 -2.18 -17.49 -4.86
N LYS A 116 -2.71 -16.35 -4.36
CA LYS A 116 -3.68 -15.50 -5.07
C LYS A 116 -3.13 -14.10 -5.39
N ALA A 117 -1.84 -13.90 -5.20
CA ALA A 117 -1.21 -12.64 -5.56
C ALA A 117 -1.47 -12.30 -7.03
N PRO A 118 -1.63 -11.01 -7.37
CA PRO A 118 -1.81 -10.56 -8.75
C PRO A 118 -0.80 -11.16 -9.73
N SER A 119 0.45 -11.32 -9.32
CA SER A 119 1.51 -11.87 -10.18
C SER A 119 1.52 -13.41 -10.30
N GLU A 120 0.69 -14.11 -9.54
CA GLU A 120 0.68 -15.59 -9.48
C GLU A 120 -0.58 -16.21 -10.08
N SER A 121 -1.69 -15.48 -10.12
CA SER A 121 -2.96 -16.04 -10.57
C SER A 121 -3.77 -15.04 -11.39
N ILE A 122 -3.92 -15.35 -12.66
CA ILE A 122 -4.78 -14.58 -13.58
C ILE A 122 -6.26 -14.84 -13.30
N THR A 123 -6.60 -16.07 -12.92
CA THR A 123 -7.99 -16.53 -12.80
C THR A 123 -8.54 -16.47 -11.38
N GLY A 124 -7.69 -16.34 -10.38
CA GLY A 124 -8.05 -16.33 -8.96
C GLY A 124 -8.10 -14.94 -8.32
N ALA A 125 -7.55 -13.94 -8.97
CA ALA A 125 -7.48 -12.56 -8.45
C ALA A 125 -8.54 -11.69 -9.14
N ASN A 126 -9.70 -11.57 -8.52
CA ASN A 126 -10.77 -10.68 -9.01
C ASN A 126 -10.25 -9.23 -9.18
N ASP A 127 -9.39 -8.77 -8.25
CA ASP A 127 -8.80 -7.43 -8.30
C ASP A 127 -7.90 -7.22 -9.53
N LEU A 128 -7.13 -8.23 -9.94
CA LEU A 128 -6.33 -8.15 -11.18
C LEU A 128 -7.22 -8.02 -12.42
N THR A 129 -8.35 -8.74 -12.45
CA THR A 129 -9.31 -8.63 -13.55
C THR A 129 -9.94 -7.25 -13.64
N TYR A 130 -10.30 -6.64 -12.50
CA TYR A 130 -10.78 -5.26 -12.44
C TYR A 130 -9.70 -4.25 -12.82
N ALA A 131 -8.47 -4.46 -12.38
CA ALA A 131 -7.35 -3.62 -12.77
C ALA A 131 -7.09 -3.70 -14.29
N ALA A 132 -7.17 -4.91 -14.88
CA ALA A 132 -7.05 -5.11 -16.33
C ALA A 132 -8.20 -4.44 -17.12
N LEU A 133 -9.42 -4.48 -16.58
CA LEU A 133 -10.55 -3.76 -17.16
C LEU A 133 -10.29 -2.25 -17.19
N ILE A 134 -9.76 -1.68 -16.13
CA ILE A 134 -9.38 -0.27 -16.08
C ILE A 134 -8.23 -0.01 -17.06
N ALA A 135 -7.19 -0.84 -17.08
CA ALA A 135 -6.07 -0.69 -18.01
C ALA A 135 -6.53 -0.70 -19.47
N SER A 136 -7.51 -1.55 -19.82
CA SER A 136 -8.06 -1.66 -21.17
C SER A 136 -8.71 -0.37 -21.69
N THR A 137 -9.04 0.58 -20.80
CA THR A 137 -9.54 1.91 -21.18
C THR A 137 -8.43 2.90 -21.55
N GLY A 138 -7.16 2.54 -21.39
CA GLY A 138 -6.02 3.33 -21.84
C GLY A 138 -5.07 3.84 -20.76
N LEU A 139 -5.02 3.18 -19.60
CA LEU A 139 -4.08 3.50 -18.52
C LEU A 139 -3.04 2.38 -18.37
N ALA A 140 -1.79 2.74 -18.04
CA ALA A 140 -0.85 1.80 -17.46
C ALA A 140 -1.22 1.60 -15.98
N VAL A 141 -1.51 0.36 -15.57
CA VAL A 141 -1.96 0.08 -14.20
C VAL A 141 -0.94 -0.77 -13.47
N LEU A 142 -0.52 -0.32 -12.30
CA LEU A 142 0.41 -1.01 -11.42
C LEU A 142 -0.38 -1.71 -10.32
N VAL A 143 -0.10 -2.99 -10.10
CA VAL A 143 -0.76 -3.79 -9.06
C VAL A 143 0.34 -4.50 -8.26
N PRO A 144 0.84 -3.93 -7.14
CA PRO A 144 1.81 -4.61 -6.30
C PRO A 144 1.18 -5.84 -5.65
N ASP A 145 1.97 -6.90 -5.45
CA ASP A 145 1.50 -8.08 -4.71
C ASP A 145 1.44 -7.84 -3.19
N TYR A 146 2.15 -6.85 -2.70
CA TYR A 146 2.54 -6.59 -1.31
C TYR A 146 3.51 -7.63 -0.73
N ILE A 147 4.16 -7.25 0.37
CA ILE A 147 5.03 -8.16 1.14
C ILE A 147 4.18 -9.25 1.77
N GLY A 148 4.69 -10.47 1.81
CA GLY A 148 3.96 -11.65 2.28
C GLY A 148 3.16 -12.36 1.21
N TYR A 149 3.13 -11.81 -0.03
CA TYR A 149 2.49 -12.43 -1.19
C TYR A 149 3.45 -12.52 -2.37
N GLY A 150 3.09 -13.30 -3.38
CA GLY A 150 3.87 -13.44 -4.60
C GLY A 150 5.27 -13.99 -4.34
N ASN A 151 6.28 -13.32 -4.89
CA ASN A 151 7.68 -13.76 -4.75
C ASN A 151 8.22 -13.69 -3.30
N PHE A 152 7.49 -13.06 -2.38
CA PHE A 152 7.89 -12.90 -1.00
C PHE A 152 6.89 -13.50 0.00
N SER A 153 6.26 -14.61 -0.40
CA SER A 153 5.19 -15.29 0.35
C SER A 153 5.67 -15.99 1.63
N GLN A 154 6.99 -16.19 1.81
CA GLN A 154 7.56 -16.77 3.05
C GLN A 154 7.57 -15.81 4.24
N HIS A 155 7.28 -14.53 4.02
CA HIS A 155 7.23 -13.52 5.06
C HIS A 155 5.78 -13.20 5.43
N TRP A 156 5.60 -12.77 6.67
CA TRP A 156 4.31 -12.31 7.11
C TRP A 156 3.88 -11.04 6.36
N HIS A 157 2.63 -10.99 5.91
CA HIS A 157 2.06 -9.79 5.34
C HIS A 157 1.83 -8.72 6.42
N PRO A 158 2.44 -7.52 6.33
CA PRO A 158 2.27 -6.44 7.29
C PRO A 158 0.90 -5.76 7.12
N PHE A 159 -0.16 -6.48 7.50
CA PHE A 159 -1.55 -6.12 7.25
C PHE A 159 -1.88 -4.71 7.72
N GLU A 160 -2.39 -3.89 6.81
CA GLU A 160 -2.74 -2.49 7.04
C GLU A 160 -1.62 -1.58 7.59
N HIS A 161 -0.35 -2.00 7.51
CA HIS A 161 0.76 -1.14 7.89
C HIS A 161 1.10 -0.15 6.76
N LYS A 162 0.60 1.07 6.91
CA LYS A 162 0.63 2.10 5.86
C LYS A 162 2.02 2.40 5.30
N ALA A 163 3.04 2.44 6.15
CA ALA A 163 4.39 2.80 5.72
C ALA A 163 4.98 1.73 4.78
N THR A 164 4.88 0.45 5.17
CA THR A 164 5.37 -0.67 4.35
C THR A 164 4.59 -0.78 3.03
N LEU A 165 3.25 -0.68 3.09
CA LEU A 165 2.41 -0.73 1.89
C LEU A 165 2.72 0.43 0.93
N ALA A 166 2.97 1.64 1.46
CA ALA A 166 3.33 2.80 0.67
C ALA A 166 4.69 2.65 0.00
N LYS A 167 5.71 2.24 0.77
CA LYS A 167 7.07 2.04 0.25
C LYS A 167 7.09 0.96 -0.84
N ASN A 168 6.47 -0.19 -0.56
CA ASN A 168 6.36 -1.28 -1.52
C ASN A 168 5.69 -0.84 -2.84
N SER A 169 4.58 -0.12 -2.74
CA SER A 169 3.85 0.38 -3.93
C SER A 169 4.65 1.44 -4.69
N TYR A 170 5.41 2.28 -4.00
CA TYR A 170 6.28 3.27 -4.62
C TYR A 170 7.46 2.61 -5.34
N ASP A 171 8.10 1.61 -4.74
CA ASP A 171 9.18 0.86 -5.38
C ASP A 171 8.68 0.08 -6.61
N MET A 172 7.45 -0.46 -6.58
CA MET A 172 6.78 -1.01 -7.76
C MET A 172 6.62 0.04 -8.87
N TYR A 173 6.27 1.28 -8.51
CA TYR A 173 6.19 2.37 -9.48
C TYR A 173 7.56 2.66 -10.10
N LEU A 174 8.63 2.75 -9.31
CA LEU A 174 9.99 2.99 -9.81
C LEU A 174 10.43 1.87 -10.77
N ALA A 175 10.30 0.61 -10.36
CA ALA A 175 10.63 -0.55 -11.19
C ALA A 175 9.82 -0.58 -12.50
N SER A 176 8.54 -0.23 -12.44
CA SER A 176 7.70 -0.14 -13.63
C SER A 176 8.14 0.99 -14.55
N LYS A 177 8.60 2.13 -14.01
CA LYS A 177 9.16 3.23 -14.78
C LYS A 177 10.45 2.83 -15.52
N GLU A 178 11.31 2.06 -14.86
CA GLU A 178 12.51 1.49 -15.48
C GLU A 178 12.12 0.57 -16.65
N TYR A 179 11.19 -0.37 -16.45
CA TYR A 179 10.67 -1.22 -17.51
C TYR A 179 10.10 -0.42 -18.68
N LEU A 180 9.22 0.54 -18.41
CA LEU A 180 8.61 1.37 -19.45
C LEU A 180 9.66 2.14 -20.27
N THR A 181 10.72 2.63 -19.59
CA THR A 181 11.84 3.32 -20.25
C THR A 181 12.64 2.37 -21.15
N GLN A 182 12.97 1.17 -20.67
CA GLN A 182 13.65 0.13 -21.45
C GLN A 182 12.84 -0.27 -22.70
N GLN A 183 11.51 -0.36 -22.56
CA GLN A 183 10.60 -0.67 -23.67
C GLN A 183 10.22 0.54 -24.53
N LYS A 184 10.75 1.74 -24.24
CA LYS A 184 10.45 3.00 -24.93
C LYS A 184 8.96 3.38 -24.93
N ILE A 185 8.23 2.93 -23.91
CA ILE A 185 6.81 3.26 -23.70
C ILE A 185 6.72 4.60 -22.97
N LYS A 186 6.02 5.55 -23.58
CA LYS A 186 5.88 6.90 -23.03
C LYS A 186 4.76 6.96 -22.00
N THR A 187 5.02 7.70 -20.90
CA THR A 187 3.98 8.06 -19.91
C THR A 187 3.82 9.58 -19.87
N ASN A 188 2.65 10.04 -19.48
CA ASN A 188 2.39 11.46 -19.22
C ASN A 188 2.44 11.77 -17.70
N SER A 189 2.18 13.03 -17.34
CA SER A 189 2.27 13.50 -15.94
C SER A 189 1.05 13.14 -15.08
N LYS A 190 0.05 12.44 -15.63
CA LYS A 190 -1.16 12.08 -14.87
C LYS A 190 -0.92 10.80 -14.09
N PHE A 191 -1.00 10.92 -12.76
CA PHE A 191 -0.84 9.82 -11.83
C PHE A 191 -2.08 9.69 -10.95
N TYR A 192 -2.66 8.50 -10.93
CA TYR A 192 -3.88 8.20 -10.21
C TYR A 192 -3.64 7.13 -9.15
N LEU A 193 -4.42 7.19 -8.08
CA LEU A 193 -4.40 6.18 -7.01
C LEU A 193 -5.81 5.61 -6.82
N LYS A 194 -5.92 4.29 -6.66
CA LYS A 194 -7.18 3.62 -6.35
C LYS A 194 -6.95 2.44 -5.43
N GLY A 195 -7.80 2.31 -4.40
CA GLY A 195 -7.82 1.13 -3.55
C GLY A 195 -9.12 0.92 -2.80
N PHE A 196 -9.34 -0.31 -2.36
CA PHE A 196 -10.52 -0.74 -1.64
C PHE A 196 -10.13 -1.66 -0.47
N SER A 197 -10.85 -1.58 0.66
CA SER A 197 -10.54 -2.32 1.89
C SER A 197 -9.12 -1.98 2.37
N GLU A 198 -8.24 -2.96 2.63
CA GLU A 198 -6.82 -2.73 2.91
C GLU A 198 -6.14 -1.87 1.83
N GLY A 199 -6.49 -2.08 0.54
CA GLY A 199 -6.03 -1.24 -0.55
C GLY A 199 -6.43 0.23 -0.40
N GLY A 200 -7.51 0.54 0.31
CA GLY A 200 -7.86 1.92 0.68
C GLY A 200 -6.86 2.52 1.66
N ILE A 201 -6.41 1.73 2.65
CA ILE A 201 -5.36 2.13 3.60
C ILE A 201 -4.03 2.31 2.87
N ALA A 202 -3.65 1.35 2.02
CA ALA A 202 -2.45 1.44 1.18
C ALA A 202 -2.47 2.69 0.31
N THR A 203 -3.60 2.99 -0.34
CA THR A 203 -3.77 4.16 -1.22
C THR A 203 -3.53 5.48 -0.48
N LEU A 204 -4.10 5.66 0.72
CA LEU A 204 -3.85 6.87 1.52
C LEU A 204 -2.41 6.92 2.05
N GLY A 205 -1.82 5.76 2.36
CA GLY A 205 -0.41 5.65 2.71
C GLY A 205 0.49 6.11 1.55
N VAL A 206 0.24 5.61 0.34
CA VAL A 206 0.95 6.00 -0.88
C VAL A 206 0.79 7.49 -1.17
N GLN A 207 -0.43 8.03 -1.10
CA GLN A 207 -0.66 9.45 -1.33
C GLN A 207 0.18 10.29 -0.38
N ARG A 208 0.11 10.01 0.92
CA ARG A 208 0.88 10.73 1.92
C ARG A 208 2.39 10.61 1.67
N PHE A 209 2.89 9.42 1.37
CA PHE A 209 4.29 9.19 1.05
C PHE A 209 4.74 10.03 -0.15
N LEU A 210 3.94 10.06 -1.22
CA LEU A 210 4.25 10.84 -2.42
C LEU A 210 4.28 12.34 -2.13
N GLU A 211 3.34 12.86 -1.35
CA GLU A 211 3.26 14.27 -0.96
C GLU A 211 4.43 14.71 -0.05
N GLU A 212 4.89 13.83 0.83
CA GLU A 212 5.95 14.14 1.80
C GLU A 212 7.37 13.86 1.28
N GLN A 213 7.55 12.86 0.39
CA GLN A 213 8.87 12.32 0.04
C GLN A 213 9.23 12.47 -1.43
N THR A 214 8.35 12.98 -2.28
CA THR A 214 8.58 13.05 -3.73
C THR A 214 8.04 14.35 -4.34
N THR A 215 8.32 14.54 -5.63
CA THR A 215 7.73 15.62 -6.44
C THR A 215 6.57 15.14 -7.31
N ILE A 216 6.09 13.92 -7.11
CA ILE A 216 5.01 13.32 -7.91
C ILE A 216 3.67 13.93 -7.48
N ASN A 217 2.99 14.58 -8.44
CA ASN A 217 1.66 15.13 -8.21
C ASN A 217 0.58 14.09 -8.50
N VAL A 218 -0.18 13.71 -7.47
CA VAL A 218 -1.34 12.83 -7.63
C VAL A 218 -2.49 13.59 -8.28
N THR A 219 -2.96 13.11 -9.42
CA THR A 219 -4.03 13.76 -10.18
C THR A 219 -5.39 13.57 -9.52
N LYS A 220 -5.71 12.34 -9.11
CA LYS A 220 -6.91 11.97 -8.34
C LYS A 220 -6.68 10.69 -7.56
N THR A 221 -7.38 10.60 -6.42
CA THR A 221 -7.38 9.42 -5.55
C THR A 221 -8.81 8.94 -5.34
N ILE A 222 -9.03 7.64 -5.42
CA ILE A 222 -10.29 6.97 -5.11
C ILE A 222 -10.02 5.89 -4.07
N VAL A 223 -10.64 6.02 -2.91
CA VAL A 223 -10.54 5.04 -1.81
C VAL A 223 -11.92 4.60 -1.36
N GLY A 224 -12.03 3.36 -0.95
CA GLY A 224 -13.28 2.82 -0.42
C GLY A 224 -13.05 1.77 0.68
N ASN A 225 -13.96 1.74 1.63
CA ASN A 225 -14.14 0.69 2.64
C ASN A 225 -12.90 0.30 3.45
N GLY A 226 -11.96 1.23 3.68
CA GLY A 226 -10.79 0.99 4.54
C GLY A 226 -11.12 1.23 6.02
N ALA A 227 -10.41 0.56 6.92
CA ALA A 227 -10.51 0.80 8.37
C ALA A 227 -9.82 2.12 8.76
N PHE A 228 -10.29 3.25 8.23
CA PHE A 228 -9.65 4.57 8.38
C PHE A 228 -9.67 5.07 9.83
N ALA A 229 -10.69 4.70 10.60
CA ALA A 229 -10.84 5.03 12.02
C ALA A 229 -10.67 3.77 12.89
N LYS A 230 -9.45 3.23 12.95
CA LYS A 230 -9.13 1.94 13.56
C LYS A 230 -9.66 1.79 14.99
N VAL A 231 -9.56 2.82 15.83
CA VAL A 231 -10.05 2.77 17.21
C VAL A 231 -11.58 2.63 17.27
N ILE A 232 -12.30 3.37 16.42
CA ILE A 232 -13.77 3.28 16.34
C ILE A 232 -14.16 1.89 15.84
N TRP A 233 -13.52 1.43 14.79
CA TRP A 233 -13.75 0.11 14.22
C TRP A 233 -13.49 -1.02 15.22
N ALA A 234 -12.39 -0.94 16.00
CA ALA A 234 -12.10 -1.91 17.04
C ALA A 234 -13.16 -1.94 18.15
N LYS A 235 -13.63 -0.75 18.58
CA LYS A 235 -14.72 -0.63 19.55
C LYS A 235 -16.03 -1.21 19.04
N GLU A 236 -16.40 -0.94 17.81
CA GLU A 236 -17.59 -1.52 17.17
C GLU A 236 -17.48 -3.04 17.03
N LEU A 237 -16.30 -3.55 16.68
CA LEU A 237 -16.04 -4.98 16.61
C LEU A 237 -16.28 -5.66 17.94
N LEU A 238 -15.75 -5.10 19.04
CA LEU A 238 -15.80 -5.70 20.39
C LEU A 238 -17.12 -5.42 21.14
N SER A 239 -18.01 -4.58 20.64
CA SER A 239 -19.27 -4.23 21.28
C SER A 239 -20.52 -4.59 20.48
N GLY A 240 -20.39 -4.82 19.18
CA GLY A 240 -21.51 -5.06 18.27
C GLY A 240 -21.80 -6.54 18.00
N PRO A 241 -22.75 -6.81 17.11
CA PRO A 241 -23.00 -8.16 16.62
C PRO A 241 -21.73 -8.78 16.03
N GLN A 242 -21.49 -10.04 16.34
CA GLN A 242 -20.26 -10.71 15.95
C GLN A 242 -20.27 -11.03 14.46
N ASN A 243 -19.23 -10.53 13.78
CA ASN A 243 -18.93 -10.89 12.41
C ASN A 243 -17.57 -11.63 12.41
N PRO A 244 -17.53 -12.94 12.18
CA PRO A 244 -16.30 -13.73 12.19
C PRO A 244 -15.21 -13.19 11.27
N GLU A 245 -15.60 -12.62 10.12
CA GLU A 245 -14.67 -12.04 9.16
C GLU A 245 -13.96 -10.81 9.75
N ARG A 246 -14.68 -9.93 10.44
CA ARG A 246 -14.12 -8.76 11.11
C ARG A 246 -13.16 -9.15 12.24
N ILE A 247 -13.49 -10.19 13.02
CA ILE A 247 -12.62 -10.71 14.07
C ILE A 247 -11.29 -11.16 13.47
N ARG A 248 -11.33 -11.88 12.35
CA ARG A 248 -10.15 -12.34 11.64
C ARG A 248 -9.27 -11.17 11.18
N TYR A 249 -9.83 -10.16 10.53
CA TYR A 249 -9.07 -8.98 10.10
C TYR A 249 -8.44 -8.25 11.29
N PHE A 250 -9.17 -8.15 12.41
CA PHE A 250 -8.66 -7.50 13.60
C PHE A 250 -7.51 -8.28 14.25
N THR A 251 -7.62 -9.60 14.32
CA THR A 251 -6.56 -10.49 14.79
C THR A 251 -5.31 -10.36 13.93
N ASN A 252 -5.48 -10.33 12.62
CA ASN A 252 -4.40 -10.14 11.64
C ASN A 252 -3.69 -8.79 11.85
N MET A 253 -4.45 -7.74 12.10
CA MET A 253 -3.90 -6.42 12.40
C MET A 253 -3.10 -6.42 13.71
N ILE A 254 -3.61 -7.03 14.79
CA ILE A 254 -2.90 -7.14 16.08
C ILE A 254 -1.56 -7.85 15.86
N HIS A 255 -1.58 -8.99 15.17
CA HIS A 255 -0.38 -9.76 14.91
C HIS A 255 0.66 -8.95 14.11
N SER A 256 0.23 -8.31 13.03
CA SER A 256 1.10 -7.46 12.21
C SER A 256 1.74 -6.34 13.02
N TYR A 257 0.96 -5.65 13.83
CA TYR A 257 1.45 -4.53 14.62
C TYR A 257 2.37 -4.97 15.78
N ASN A 258 2.13 -6.13 16.37
CA ASN A 258 3.05 -6.72 17.37
C ASN A 258 4.43 -7.00 16.78
N ILE A 259 4.49 -7.55 15.56
CA ILE A 259 5.76 -7.83 14.88
C ILE A 259 6.47 -6.52 14.48
N ILE A 260 5.72 -5.55 13.96
CA ILE A 260 6.29 -4.32 13.40
C ILE A 260 6.75 -3.35 14.50
N TYR A 261 6.09 -3.35 15.66
CA TYR A 261 6.35 -2.44 16.77
C TYR A 261 6.74 -3.21 18.03
N PRO A 262 8.01 -3.67 18.15
CA PRO A 262 8.47 -4.47 19.30
C PRO A 262 8.24 -3.78 20.66
N GLU A 263 8.21 -2.43 20.68
CA GLU A 263 7.91 -1.66 21.89
C GLU A 263 6.46 -1.80 22.36
N LEU A 264 5.55 -2.21 21.48
CA LEU A 264 4.15 -2.52 21.77
C LEU A 264 3.93 -4.00 21.99
N ASP A 265 4.98 -4.81 21.78
CA ASP A 265 4.89 -6.26 21.88
C ASP A 265 4.35 -6.66 23.25
N ARG A 266 3.18 -7.30 23.23
CA ARG A 266 2.57 -7.92 24.37
C ARG A 266 2.59 -9.42 24.15
N PRO A 267 2.81 -10.22 25.18
CA PRO A 267 2.73 -11.65 25.02
C PRO A 267 1.35 -12.04 24.49
N TRP A 268 1.30 -13.04 23.65
CA TRP A 268 0.08 -13.44 22.91
C TRP A 268 -1.13 -13.66 23.85
N ASN A 269 -0.88 -14.20 25.07
CA ASN A 269 -1.89 -14.37 26.11
C ASN A 269 -2.42 -13.06 26.73
N TYR A 270 -1.86 -11.90 26.37
CA TYR A 270 -2.48 -10.61 26.70
C TYR A 270 -3.71 -10.35 25.83
N TYR A 271 -3.66 -10.76 24.57
CA TYR A 271 -4.72 -10.51 23.58
C TYR A 271 -5.73 -11.65 23.55
N PHE A 272 -5.26 -12.89 23.54
CA PHE A 272 -6.04 -14.08 23.22
C PHE A 272 -6.17 -15.02 24.42
N ASN A 273 -7.31 -15.68 24.50
CA ASN A 273 -7.56 -16.74 25.48
C ASN A 273 -6.73 -17.99 25.17
N ASP A 274 -6.46 -18.81 26.17
CA ASP A 274 -5.58 -19.99 26.09
C ASP A 274 -5.94 -20.96 24.95
N ALA A 275 -7.22 -21.09 24.64
CA ALA A 275 -7.69 -21.95 23.54
C ALA A 275 -7.21 -21.51 22.16
N PHE A 276 -6.67 -20.30 22.03
CA PHE A 276 -6.22 -19.71 20.77
C PHE A 276 -4.72 -19.38 20.74
N MET A 277 -3.95 -19.89 21.72
CA MET A 277 -2.51 -19.65 21.80
C MET A 277 -1.73 -20.27 20.63
N ASP A 278 -2.24 -21.35 20.04
CA ASP A 278 -1.61 -22.01 18.88
C ASP A 278 -1.68 -21.17 17.59
N LEU A 279 -2.48 -20.10 17.57
CA LEU A 279 -2.59 -19.21 16.42
C LEU A 279 -1.31 -18.44 16.12
N GLU A 280 -0.44 -18.23 17.13
CA GLU A 280 0.86 -17.58 16.95
C GLU A 280 1.77 -18.38 16.01
N SER A 281 1.71 -19.72 16.10
CA SER A 281 2.53 -20.62 15.30
C SER A 281 1.89 -21.03 13.98
N ASN A 282 0.59 -20.78 13.79
CA ASN A 282 -0.17 -21.23 12.63
C ASN A 282 -1.24 -20.22 12.24
N ILE A 283 -0.77 -19.12 11.69
CA ILE A 283 -1.62 -17.99 11.31
C ILE A 283 -2.58 -18.30 10.15
N ASP A 284 -2.29 -19.32 9.34
CA ASP A 284 -3.25 -19.83 8.37
C ASP A 284 -4.53 -20.33 9.04
N HIS A 285 -4.44 -20.81 10.29
CA HIS A 285 -5.60 -21.18 11.10
C HIS A 285 -6.41 -19.94 11.58
N VAL A 286 -5.81 -18.77 11.71
CA VAL A 286 -6.55 -17.52 11.96
C VAL A 286 -7.54 -17.26 10.83
N MET A 287 -7.18 -17.69 9.62
CA MET A 287 -8.02 -17.56 8.44
C MET A 287 -9.18 -18.58 8.42
N GLU A 288 -9.14 -19.60 9.26
CA GLU A 288 -10.19 -20.63 9.41
C GLU A 288 -11.12 -20.37 10.61
N LEU A 289 -10.79 -19.40 11.49
CA LEU A 289 -11.56 -19.04 12.70
C LEU A 289 -13.05 -18.73 12.50
N PRO A 290 -13.59 -18.29 11.36
CA PRO A 290 -15.00 -17.94 11.19
C PRO A 290 -16.00 -19.02 11.62
N GLN A 291 -15.54 -20.26 11.69
CA GLN A 291 -16.40 -21.40 12.08
C GLN A 291 -16.38 -21.70 13.58
N MET A 292 -15.50 -21.03 14.36
CA MET A 292 -15.19 -21.44 15.74
C MET A 292 -15.56 -20.40 16.82
N VAL A 293 -15.86 -19.15 16.47
CA VAL A 293 -15.99 -18.05 17.46
C VAL A 293 -17.27 -17.25 17.27
N ASP A 294 -18.22 -17.45 18.17
CA ASP A 294 -19.51 -16.75 18.15
C ASP A 294 -19.46 -15.37 18.83
N HIS A 295 -18.52 -15.15 19.77
CA HIS A 295 -18.41 -13.94 20.57
C HIS A 295 -16.95 -13.51 20.78
N PRO A 296 -16.61 -12.18 20.82
CA PRO A 296 -15.25 -11.71 21.07
C PRO A 296 -14.64 -12.23 22.35
N GLU A 297 -15.45 -12.37 23.42
CA GLU A 297 -15.02 -12.87 24.70
C GLU A 297 -14.53 -14.33 24.67
N ALA A 298 -14.92 -15.09 23.64
CA ALA A 298 -14.39 -16.42 23.42
C ALA A 298 -12.96 -16.39 22.86
N LEU A 299 -12.63 -15.37 22.06
CA LEU A 299 -11.31 -15.21 21.43
C LEU A 299 -10.37 -14.35 22.27
N PHE A 300 -10.82 -13.14 22.64
CA PHE A 300 -10.00 -12.13 23.30
C PHE A 300 -10.12 -12.16 24.82
N THR A 301 -9.02 -11.84 25.52
CA THR A 301 -9.04 -11.74 26.97
C THR A 301 -9.88 -10.56 27.46
N PRO A 302 -10.53 -10.66 28.63
CA PRO A 302 -11.23 -9.53 29.26
C PRO A 302 -10.32 -8.32 29.51
N LEU A 303 -9.03 -8.53 29.73
CA LEU A 303 -8.04 -7.49 29.94
C LEU A 303 -7.84 -6.66 28.66
N PHE A 304 -7.68 -7.33 27.52
CA PHE A 304 -7.52 -6.67 26.23
C PHE A 304 -8.81 -5.93 25.84
N ILE A 305 -9.98 -6.57 25.89
CA ILE A 305 -11.26 -5.94 25.62
C ILE A 305 -11.41 -4.64 26.43
N LYS A 306 -11.17 -4.70 27.75
CA LYS A 306 -11.24 -3.52 28.62
C LYS A 306 -10.26 -2.42 28.25
N SER A 307 -9.09 -2.76 27.69
CA SER A 307 -8.08 -1.78 27.28
C SER A 307 -8.50 -0.95 26.07
N VAL A 308 -9.30 -1.52 25.18
CA VAL A 308 -9.80 -0.85 23.97
C VAL A 308 -10.88 0.20 24.29
N PHE A 309 -11.61 0.03 25.39
CA PHE A 309 -12.70 0.93 25.81
C PHE A 309 -12.27 2.04 26.78
N ARG A 310 -11.02 2.08 27.18
CA ARG A 310 -10.44 3.18 27.96
C ARG A 310 -9.99 4.32 27.04
#